data_e97d19b176975754506f80ce3f5b2950
#
_entry.id   e97d19b176975754506f80ce3f5b2950
#
_cell.length_a   1.000
_cell.length_b   1.000
_cell.length_c   1.000
_cell.angle_alpha   90.00
_cell.angle_beta   90.00
_cell.angle_gamma   90.00
#
_symmetry.space_group_name_H-M   'P 1'
#
loop_
_entity.id
_entity.type
_entity.pdbx_description
1 polymer ?
#
loop_
_entity_poly.entity_id
_entity_poly.type
_entity_poly.pdbx_seq_one_letter_code
_entity_poly.pdbx_strand_id
1 'polypeptide(L)'
;IIIDTFDAILRNDPTFEALVRQNEERQAALEIISFFRDLVSQGKVVMLTVDPSTVDEEAIGPFRAIADVFMELQMVEVGNDVRRNISVKRFAGMGEQVGDTIGFSVRADAGIVIESRSVA
;
A
#
# COMPACT_ATOMS: atom_id res chain seq x y z
N ILE A 1 5.45 -7.60 -10.96
CA ILE A 1 3.99 -7.84 -10.93
C ILE A 1 3.32 -6.69 -10.21
N ILE A 2 2.39 -6.06 -10.86
CA ILE A 2 1.62 -4.96 -10.30
C ILE A 2 0.16 -5.41 -10.20
N ILE A 3 -0.39 -5.35 -9.01
CA ILE A 3 -1.80 -5.64 -8.75
C ILE A 3 -2.45 -4.35 -8.24
N ASP A 4 -3.17 -3.69 -9.12
CA ASP A 4 -3.88 -2.47 -8.78
C ASP A 4 -5.21 -2.82 -8.11
N THR A 5 -5.53 -2.10 -7.04
CA THR A 5 -6.76 -2.29 -6.28
C THR A 5 -6.86 -3.71 -5.71
N PHE A 6 -5.81 -4.15 -5.03
CA PHE A 6 -5.74 -5.47 -4.42
C PHE A 6 -6.89 -5.71 -3.43
N ASP A 7 -7.39 -4.69 -2.79
CA ASP A 7 -8.55 -4.74 -1.91
C ASP A 7 -9.79 -5.27 -2.64
N ALA A 8 -9.96 -4.96 -3.93
CA ALA A 8 -11.08 -5.47 -4.72
C ALA A 8 -10.99 -7.00 -4.91
N ILE A 9 -9.77 -7.53 -5.03
CA ILE A 9 -9.58 -8.98 -5.10
C ILE A 9 -9.98 -9.63 -3.79
N LEU A 10 -9.54 -9.08 -2.66
CA LEU A 10 -9.91 -9.61 -1.34
C LEU A 10 -11.43 -9.60 -1.12
N ARG A 11 -12.11 -8.54 -1.55
CA ARG A 11 -13.57 -8.43 -1.38
C ARG A 11 -14.36 -9.38 -2.28
N ASN A 12 -13.82 -9.75 -3.43
CA ASN A 12 -14.55 -10.49 -4.46
C ASN A 12 -14.05 -11.92 -4.68
N ASP A 13 -13.00 -12.35 -3.99
CA ASP A 13 -12.51 -13.72 -4.08
C ASP A 13 -13.42 -14.66 -3.29
N PRO A 14 -14.09 -15.62 -3.94
CA PRO A 14 -14.98 -16.56 -3.24
C PRO A 14 -14.27 -17.39 -2.19
N THR A 15 -13.02 -17.77 -2.42
CA THR A 15 -12.23 -18.55 -1.47
C THR A 15 -11.91 -17.74 -0.23
N PHE A 16 -11.45 -16.52 -0.42
CA PHE A 16 -11.18 -15.60 0.68
C PHE A 16 -12.46 -15.30 1.48
N GLU A 17 -13.55 -15.01 0.78
CA GLU A 17 -14.84 -14.74 1.41
C GLU A 17 -15.34 -15.93 2.25
N ALA A 18 -15.18 -17.14 1.74
CA ALA A 18 -15.57 -18.35 2.46
C ALA A 18 -14.77 -18.53 3.75
N LEU A 19 -13.46 -18.27 3.71
CA LEU A 19 -12.60 -18.36 4.88
C LEU A 19 -12.90 -17.25 5.91
N VAL A 20 -13.23 -16.06 5.46
CA VAL A 20 -13.67 -14.96 6.32
C VAL A 20 -14.94 -15.32 7.07
N ARG A 21 -15.92 -15.94 6.39
CA ARG A 21 -17.17 -16.40 7.01
C ARG A 21 -16.95 -17.45 8.09
N GLN A 22 -15.87 -18.22 7.99
CA GLN A 22 -15.50 -19.25 8.96
C GLN A 22 -14.60 -18.71 10.07
N ASN A 23 -14.41 -17.39 10.15
CA ASN A 23 -13.45 -16.74 11.04
C ASN A 23 -12.00 -17.19 10.81
N GLU A 24 -11.68 -17.55 9.59
CA GLU A 24 -10.33 -17.97 9.19
C GLU A 24 -9.63 -16.91 8.33
N GLU A 25 -9.89 -15.62 8.59
CA GLU A 25 -9.28 -14.50 7.86
C GLU A 25 -7.75 -14.57 7.87
N ARG A 26 -7.19 -14.94 9.01
CA ARG A 26 -5.74 -15.07 9.16
C ARG A 26 -5.18 -16.17 8.25
N GLN A 27 -5.88 -17.29 8.15
CA GLN A 27 -5.47 -18.39 7.28
C GLN A 27 -5.51 -17.97 5.82
N ALA A 28 -6.56 -17.28 5.41
CA ALA A 28 -6.69 -16.75 4.05
C ALA A 28 -5.55 -15.79 3.70
N ALA A 29 -5.23 -14.86 4.62
CA ALA A 29 -4.13 -13.94 4.43
C ALA A 29 -2.78 -14.66 4.32
N LEU A 30 -2.54 -15.66 5.16
CA LEU A 30 -1.30 -16.43 5.14
C LEU A 30 -1.10 -17.19 3.82
N GLU A 31 -2.16 -17.72 3.22
CA GLU A 31 -2.08 -18.40 1.92
C GLU A 31 -1.66 -17.44 0.80
N ILE A 32 -2.25 -16.25 0.77
CA ILE A 32 -1.91 -15.23 -0.22
C ILE A 32 -0.48 -14.71 0.00
N ILE A 33 -0.10 -14.49 1.24
CA ILE A 33 1.26 -14.06 1.62
C ILE A 33 2.29 -15.10 1.19
N SER A 34 2.00 -16.38 1.40
CA SER A 34 2.87 -17.47 0.96
C SER A 34 3.09 -17.44 -0.55
N PHE A 35 2.04 -17.19 -1.31
CA PHE A 35 2.11 -17.04 -2.77
C PHE A 35 3.02 -15.87 -3.16
N PHE A 36 2.86 -14.72 -2.53
CA PHE A 36 3.70 -13.55 -2.81
C PHE A 36 5.17 -13.81 -2.45
N ARG A 37 5.43 -14.48 -1.34
CA ARG A 37 6.78 -14.84 -0.94
C ARG A 37 7.45 -15.77 -1.96
N ASP A 38 6.71 -16.70 -2.52
CA ASP A 38 7.21 -17.57 -3.58
C ASP A 38 7.62 -16.78 -4.82
N LEU A 39 6.81 -15.80 -5.22
CA LEU A 39 7.14 -14.92 -6.34
C LEU A 39 8.40 -14.09 -6.07
N VAL A 40 8.53 -13.53 -4.88
CA VAL A 40 9.70 -12.76 -4.49
C VAL A 40 10.96 -13.64 -4.46
N SER A 41 10.84 -14.89 -3.97
CA SER A 41 11.95 -15.84 -3.97
C SER A 41 12.44 -16.20 -5.36
N GLN A 42 11.59 -16.05 -6.37
CA GLN A 42 11.93 -16.24 -7.79
C GLN A 42 12.53 -14.97 -8.42
N GLY A 43 12.84 -13.97 -7.64
CA GLY A 43 13.41 -12.72 -8.14
C GLY A 43 12.39 -11.72 -8.68
N LYS A 44 11.12 -11.89 -8.39
CA LYS A 44 10.08 -10.98 -8.85
C LYS A 44 9.77 -9.91 -7.81
N VAL A 45 9.39 -8.73 -8.31
CA VAL A 45 8.88 -7.63 -7.49
C VAL A 45 7.35 -7.69 -7.54
N VAL A 46 6.72 -7.58 -6.40
CA VAL A 46 5.26 -7.52 -6.27
C VAL A 46 4.88 -6.15 -5.71
N MET A 47 4.06 -5.42 -6.46
CA MET A 47 3.53 -4.12 -6.03
C MET A 47 2.02 -4.20 -5.93
N LEU A 48 1.49 -3.81 -4.79
CA LEU A 48 0.05 -3.80 -4.53
C LEU A 48 -0.41 -2.38 -4.25
N THR A 49 -1.52 -1.98 -4.84
CA THR A 49 -2.22 -0.78 -4.42
C THR A 49 -3.50 -1.15 -3.67
N VAL A 50 -3.82 -0.40 -2.64
CA VAL A 50 -4.96 -0.67 -1.77
C VAL A 50 -5.66 0.63 -1.44
N ASP A 51 -6.99 0.62 -1.49
CA ASP A 51 -7.80 1.71 -0.96
C ASP A 51 -8.20 1.37 0.47
N PRO A 52 -7.64 2.05 1.49
CA PRO A 52 -7.88 1.70 2.88
C PRO A 52 -9.31 1.98 3.34
N SER A 53 -10.08 2.77 2.59
CA SER A 53 -11.48 3.05 2.93
C SER A 53 -12.43 1.88 2.64
N THR A 54 -11.99 0.91 1.84
CA THR A 54 -12.84 -0.19 1.36
C THR A 54 -12.56 -1.54 2.01
N VAL A 55 -11.51 -1.61 2.83
CA VAL A 55 -11.08 -2.86 3.44
C VAL A 55 -10.79 -2.64 4.93
N ASP A 56 -11.11 -3.63 5.75
CA ASP A 56 -10.84 -3.56 7.18
C ASP A 56 -9.33 -3.65 7.46
N GLU A 57 -8.90 -2.95 8.50
CA GLU A 57 -7.51 -2.96 8.96
C GLU A 57 -7.04 -4.39 9.29
N GLU A 58 -7.94 -5.23 9.81
CA GLU A 58 -7.63 -6.62 10.13
C GLU A 58 -7.31 -7.44 8.87
N ALA A 59 -7.96 -7.13 7.76
CA ALA A 59 -7.72 -7.83 6.50
C ALA A 59 -6.40 -7.40 5.85
N ILE A 60 -6.06 -6.10 5.91
CA ILE A 60 -4.87 -5.56 5.24
C ILE A 60 -3.62 -5.58 6.10
N GLY A 61 -3.77 -5.60 7.42
CA GLY A 61 -2.66 -5.56 8.36
C GLY A 61 -1.58 -6.60 8.12
N PRO A 62 -1.91 -7.88 7.88
CA PRO A 62 -0.90 -8.91 7.59
C PRO A 62 -0.06 -8.61 6.35
N PHE A 63 -0.65 -8.03 5.31
CA PHE A 63 0.07 -7.65 4.08
C PHE A 63 0.99 -6.46 4.32
N ARG A 64 0.51 -5.49 5.10
CA ARG A 64 1.32 -4.34 5.50
C ARG A 64 2.53 -4.78 6.32
N ALA A 65 2.35 -5.74 7.21
CA ALA A 65 3.40 -6.22 8.11
C ALA A 65 4.58 -6.87 7.37
N ILE A 66 4.32 -7.49 6.22
CA ILE A 66 5.36 -8.18 5.44
C ILE A 66 5.95 -7.34 4.32
N ALA A 67 5.37 -6.18 4.02
CA ALA A 67 5.86 -5.34 2.94
C ALA A 67 7.26 -4.82 3.22
N ASP A 68 8.16 -4.96 2.26
CA ASP A 68 9.50 -4.38 2.34
C ASP A 68 9.45 -2.87 2.21
N VAL A 69 8.54 -2.38 1.37
CA VAL A 69 8.29 -0.95 1.17
C VAL A 69 6.81 -0.70 1.37
N PHE A 70 6.50 0.22 2.26
CA PHE A 70 5.13 0.65 2.51
C PHE A 70 5.04 2.16 2.42
N MET A 71 4.17 2.63 1.51
CA MET A 71 3.95 4.06 1.28
C MET A 71 2.47 4.38 1.33
N GLU A 72 2.15 5.55 1.85
CA GLU A 72 0.80 6.09 1.82
C GLU A 72 0.76 7.35 0.97
N LEU A 73 -0.22 7.42 0.07
CA LEU A 73 -0.52 8.62 -0.67
C LEU A 73 -1.62 9.38 0.06
N GLN A 74 -1.36 10.65 0.32
CA GLN A 74 -2.26 11.49 1.10
C GLN A 74 -2.59 12.76 0.34
N MET A 75 -3.83 13.21 0.48
CA MET A 75 -4.25 14.54 0.03
C MET A 75 -4.59 15.37 1.26
N VAL A 76 -3.98 16.54 1.35
CA VAL A 76 -4.18 17.48 2.47
C VAL A 76 -4.63 18.81 1.91
N GLU A 77 -5.74 19.31 2.42
CA GLU A 77 -6.21 20.66 2.12
C GLU A 77 -5.50 21.66 3.03
N VAL A 78 -4.84 22.64 2.42
CA VAL A 78 -4.22 23.75 3.12
C VAL A 78 -4.77 25.05 2.55
N GLY A 79 -5.70 25.68 3.27
CA GLY A 79 -6.43 26.81 2.75
C GLY A 79 -7.29 26.41 1.54
N ASN A 80 -7.06 27.05 0.39
CA ASN A 80 -7.74 26.72 -0.87
C ASN A 80 -6.93 25.76 -1.77
N ASP A 81 -5.77 25.31 -1.30
CA ASP A 81 -4.92 24.40 -2.05
C ASP A 81 -5.06 22.95 -1.57
N VAL A 82 -5.01 22.05 -2.54
CA VAL A 82 -4.89 20.61 -2.27
C VAL A 82 -3.45 20.19 -2.49
N ARG A 83 -2.83 19.66 -1.46
CA ARG A 83 -1.45 19.16 -1.50
C ARG A 83 -1.47 17.64 -1.49
N ARG A 84 -0.65 17.05 -2.35
CA ARG A 84 -0.48 15.61 -2.42
C ARG A 84 0.88 15.24 -1.86
N ASN A 85 0.88 14.22 -1.01
CA ASN A 85 2.10 13.75 -0.37
C ASN A 85 2.21 12.23 -0.49
N ILE A 86 3.45 11.77 -0.61
CA ILE A 86 3.79 10.36 -0.41
C ILE A 86 4.51 10.26 0.91
N SER A 87 3.96 9.50 1.84
CA SER A 87 4.58 9.24 3.13
C SER A 87 5.19 7.84 3.11
N VAL A 88 6.52 7.76 3.28
CA VAL A 88 7.22 6.47 3.33
C VAL A 88 7.18 5.98 4.77
N LYS A 89 6.43 4.92 5.02
CA LYS A 89 6.25 4.34 6.35
C LYS A 89 7.27 3.26 6.66
N ARG A 90 7.72 2.55 5.65
CA ARG A 90 8.75 1.50 5.77
C ARG A 90 9.54 1.41 4.48
N PHE A 91 10.82 1.23 4.63
CA PHE A 91 11.72 0.91 3.52
C PHE A 91 12.81 0.00 4.07
N ALA A 92 12.66 -1.30 3.84
CA ALA A 92 13.56 -2.31 4.38
C ALA A 92 14.99 -2.11 3.85
N GLY A 93 15.96 -2.26 4.74
CA GLY A 93 17.38 -2.14 4.39
C GLY A 93 17.93 -0.73 4.32
N MET A 94 17.12 0.30 4.54
CA MET A 94 17.54 1.69 4.50
C MET A 94 17.84 2.31 5.87
N GLY A 95 17.89 1.51 6.92
CA GLY A 95 18.15 2.00 8.28
C GLY A 95 16.97 2.74 8.88
N GLU A 96 17.26 3.68 9.78
CA GLU A 96 16.22 4.48 10.41
C GLU A 96 15.59 5.46 9.42
N GLN A 97 14.51 5.03 8.79
CA GLN A 97 13.68 5.94 8.04
C GLN A 97 12.39 6.20 8.77
N VAL A 98 12.27 7.35 9.32
CA VAL A 98 11.08 7.72 10.06
C VAL A 98 10.39 8.83 9.30
N GLY A 99 9.28 8.48 8.67
CA GLY A 99 8.30 9.44 8.25
C GLY A 99 8.71 10.43 7.19
N ASP A 100 9.56 10.05 6.26
CA ASP A 100 9.89 10.91 5.12
C ASP A 100 8.63 11.15 4.28
N THR A 101 8.33 12.43 4.08
CA THR A 101 7.19 12.85 3.29
C THR A 101 7.67 13.62 2.07
N ILE A 102 7.19 13.17 0.90
CA ILE A 102 7.53 13.79 -0.39
C ILE A 102 6.28 14.46 -0.93
N GLY A 103 6.33 15.78 -1.08
CA GLY A 103 5.26 16.52 -1.72
C GLY A 103 5.36 16.42 -3.24
N PHE A 104 4.22 16.35 -3.90
CA PHE A 104 4.17 16.33 -5.36
C PHE A 104 2.92 17.03 -5.88
N SER A 105 2.98 17.46 -7.13
CA SER A 105 1.82 17.97 -7.87
C SER A 105 1.67 17.20 -9.17
N VAL A 106 0.45 17.18 -9.70
CA VAL A 106 0.17 16.60 -11.00
C VAL A 106 -0.19 17.72 -11.94
N ARG A 107 0.60 17.88 -13.01
CA ARG A 107 0.42 18.92 -14.01
C ARG A 107 0.14 18.31 -15.37
N ALA A 108 -0.81 18.88 -16.11
CA ALA A 108 -1.21 18.35 -17.40
C ALA A 108 -0.08 18.32 -18.44
N ASP A 109 0.88 19.25 -18.34
CA ASP A 109 1.98 19.40 -19.28
C ASP A 109 3.24 18.61 -18.91
N ALA A 110 3.38 18.24 -17.65
CA ALA A 110 4.60 17.62 -17.11
C ALA A 110 4.38 16.31 -16.34
N GLY A 111 3.14 15.96 -16.02
CA GLY A 111 2.84 14.81 -15.18
C GLY A 111 3.11 15.07 -13.71
N ILE A 112 3.77 14.14 -13.05
CA ILE A 112 4.09 14.26 -11.62
C ILE A 112 5.35 15.11 -11.45
N VAL A 113 5.24 16.16 -10.65
CA VAL A 113 6.35 17.05 -10.32
C VAL A 113 6.60 16.96 -8.81
N ILE A 114 7.83 16.60 -8.46
CA ILE A 114 8.24 16.53 -7.05
C ILE A 114 8.39 17.97 -6.54
N GLU A 115 7.77 18.26 -5.42
CA GLU A 115 7.84 19.54 -4.78
C GLU A 115 8.80 19.49 -3.61
N SER A 116 9.84 20.34 -3.68
CA SER A 116 10.74 20.53 -2.58
C SER A 116 10.11 21.49 -1.58
N ARG A 117 9.62 20.95 -0.45
CA ARG A 117 9.07 21.76 0.63
C ARG A 117 9.86 21.53 1.89
N SER A 118 10.21 22.60 2.58
CA SER A 118 10.65 22.44 3.95
C SER A 118 9.43 22.08 4.79
N VAL A 119 9.46 20.89 5.34
CA VAL A 119 8.48 20.47 6.33
C VAL A 119 8.91 21.10 7.64
N ALA A 120 8.28 22.19 7.96
CA ALA A 120 8.42 22.76 9.29
C ALA A 120 7.45 22.04 10.23
#